data_31c373f237ce5803db1f715d7a963981
#
_entry.id   31c373f237ce5803db1f715d7a963981
#
_cell.length_a   1.000
_cell.length_b   1.000
_cell.length_c   1.000
_cell.angle_alpha   90.00
_cell.angle_beta   90.00
_cell.angle_gamma   90.00
#
_symmetry.space_group_name_H-M   'P 1'
#
loop_
_entity.id
_entity.type
_entity.pdbx_description
1 polymer ?
#
loop_
_entity_poly.entity_id
_entity_poly.type
_entity_poly.pdbx_seq_one_letter_code
_entity_poly.pdbx_strand_id
1 'polypeptide(L)'
;GVNGGRCIKIQQFPENGKCGVGIKQKLTGLEPDQLYRVYAKVKYSDIPQDEGRGAILFDMSQKQYWGASKFLYGTNLKNWTSLYADFLSQDDGTAEIVCALGFRYGGTTNGGYSTGTVYFDNVSVVKVTDELFMQEGEHVRLFIEPSQVYASAKQITEWLANLDKMYLSYAELMGATPHDGRKLAILSSRGLESSYWALAGYPILWSSNYSAVTSTFEELAKHGTWSFGLMH
;
A
#
# COMPACT_ATOMS: atom_id res chain seq x y z
N GLY A 1 25.32 -3.83 -8.74
CA GLY A 1 24.25 -4.44 -7.96
C GLY A 1 24.72 -4.81 -6.54
N VAL A 2 23.85 -5.35 -5.75
CA VAL A 2 24.18 -5.99 -4.47
C VAL A 2 25.14 -7.14 -4.79
N ASN A 3 26.16 -7.33 -3.97
CA ASN A 3 27.20 -8.35 -4.19
C ASN A 3 27.91 -8.28 -5.57
N GLY A 4 28.02 -7.09 -6.17
CA GLY A 4 28.70 -6.90 -7.45
C GLY A 4 27.93 -7.31 -8.70
N GLY A 5 26.66 -7.74 -8.55
CA GLY A 5 25.80 -8.13 -9.65
C GLY A 5 25.25 -6.96 -10.48
N ARG A 6 24.29 -7.27 -11.35
CA ARG A 6 23.55 -6.25 -12.13
C ARG A 6 22.43 -5.67 -11.26
N CYS A 7 21.98 -4.44 -11.59
CA CYS A 7 20.84 -3.80 -10.98
C CYS A 7 20.05 -2.99 -12.02
N ILE A 8 18.84 -2.63 -11.69
CA ILE A 8 18.04 -1.67 -12.46
C ILE A 8 18.54 -0.28 -12.11
N LYS A 9 18.92 0.51 -13.11
CA LYS A 9 19.20 1.96 -12.97
C LYS A 9 18.09 2.74 -13.63
N ILE A 10 17.48 3.66 -12.89
CA ILE A 10 16.54 4.65 -13.39
C ILE A 10 17.16 6.02 -13.18
N GLN A 11 17.20 6.82 -14.22
CA GLN A 11 17.77 8.17 -14.18
C GLN A 11 16.86 9.14 -14.92
N GLN A 12 16.62 10.29 -14.28
CA GLN A 12 15.82 11.36 -14.83
C GLN A 12 16.54 12.69 -14.70
N PHE A 13 16.56 13.43 -15.76
CA PHE A 13 17.15 14.76 -15.84
C PHE A 13 16.05 15.83 -15.88
N PRO A 14 16.32 17.06 -15.40
CA PRO A 14 15.34 18.15 -15.40
C PRO A 14 14.79 18.48 -16.80
N GLU A 15 15.60 18.35 -17.83
CA GLU A 15 15.23 18.61 -19.22
C GLU A 15 14.25 17.60 -19.82
N ASN A 16 14.08 16.44 -19.21
CA ASN A 16 13.15 15.40 -19.69
C ASN A 16 11.67 15.70 -19.40
N GLY A 17 11.39 16.83 -18.72
CA GLY A 17 10.04 17.24 -18.36
C GLY A 17 9.52 16.55 -17.11
N LYS A 18 8.28 16.85 -16.77
CA LYS A 18 7.63 16.42 -15.53
C LYS A 18 6.92 15.07 -15.72
N CYS A 19 7.63 13.97 -15.52
CA CYS A 19 7.04 12.61 -15.54
C CYS A 19 7.67 11.72 -14.48
N GLY A 20 6.91 10.77 -13.96
CA GLY A 20 7.45 9.63 -13.23
C GLY A 20 8.00 8.61 -14.22
N VAL A 21 9.15 8.02 -13.90
CA VAL A 21 9.79 6.99 -14.71
C VAL A 21 9.95 5.72 -13.89
N GLY A 22 9.57 4.59 -14.46
CA GLY A 22 9.64 3.31 -13.73
C GLY A 22 9.73 2.12 -14.66
N ILE A 23 10.04 1.00 -14.05
CA ILE A 23 9.96 -0.32 -14.68
C ILE A 23 8.88 -1.09 -13.97
N LYS A 24 7.96 -1.68 -14.72
CA LYS A 24 6.88 -2.50 -14.18
C LYS A 24 7.00 -3.94 -14.65
N GLN A 25 6.55 -4.84 -13.78
CA GLN A 25 6.42 -6.25 -14.07
C GLN A 25 5.04 -6.73 -13.63
N LYS A 26 4.33 -7.39 -14.55
CA LYS A 26 3.12 -8.13 -14.21
C LYS A 26 3.51 -9.46 -13.55
N LEU A 27 2.91 -9.73 -12.41
CA LEU A 27 2.98 -11.00 -11.70
C LEU A 27 1.71 -11.80 -12.01
N THR A 28 1.84 -13.12 -12.06
CA THR A 28 0.74 -14.07 -12.26
C THR A 28 0.94 -15.27 -11.37
N GLY A 29 -0.14 -16.01 -11.10
CA GLY A 29 -0.08 -17.22 -10.27
C GLY A 29 0.02 -16.92 -8.78
N LEU A 30 -0.33 -15.71 -8.37
CA LEU A 30 -0.55 -15.40 -6.96
C LEU A 30 -1.87 -16.04 -6.51
N GLU A 31 -1.99 -16.35 -5.22
CA GLU A 31 -3.29 -16.72 -4.67
C GLU A 31 -4.20 -15.47 -4.68
N PRO A 32 -5.43 -15.55 -5.18
CA PRO A 32 -6.36 -14.43 -5.20
C PRO A 32 -6.63 -13.84 -3.81
N ASP A 33 -6.82 -12.54 -3.75
CA ASP A 33 -7.21 -11.83 -2.51
C ASP A 33 -6.30 -12.09 -1.31
N GLN A 34 -5.02 -12.35 -1.54
CA GLN A 34 -4.02 -12.52 -0.49
C GLN A 34 -3.09 -11.31 -0.41
N LEU A 35 -2.59 -11.08 0.78
CA LEU A 35 -1.63 -10.02 1.01
C LEU A 35 -0.21 -10.50 0.69
N TYR A 36 0.47 -9.71 -0.11
CA TYR A 36 1.85 -9.91 -0.50
C TYR A 36 2.69 -8.69 -0.15
N ARG A 37 3.96 -8.91 0.07
CA ARG A 37 4.97 -7.86 0.25
C ARG A 37 5.99 -7.94 -0.86
N VAL A 38 6.22 -6.82 -1.53
CA VAL A 38 7.34 -6.65 -2.44
C VAL A 38 8.48 -5.98 -1.70
N TYR A 39 9.67 -6.55 -1.83
CA TYR A 39 10.93 -6.00 -1.32
C TYR A 39 11.83 -5.57 -2.46
N ALA A 40 12.63 -4.55 -2.22
CA ALA A 40 13.75 -4.18 -3.07
C ALA A 40 14.91 -3.67 -2.22
N LYS A 41 16.13 -3.86 -2.70
CA LYS A 41 17.28 -3.10 -2.25
C LYS A 41 17.41 -1.85 -3.10
N VAL A 42 17.56 -0.70 -2.45
CA VAL A 42 17.56 0.61 -3.11
C VAL A 42 18.78 1.42 -2.67
N LYS A 43 19.37 2.12 -3.60
CA LYS A 43 20.30 3.24 -3.36
C LYS A 43 20.04 4.33 -4.38
N TYR A 44 20.40 5.56 -4.06
CA TYR A 44 20.14 6.70 -4.93
C TYR A 44 21.18 7.81 -4.79
N SER A 45 21.19 8.72 -5.74
CA SER A 45 21.90 10.00 -5.70
C SER A 45 21.08 11.12 -6.32
N ASP A 46 21.20 12.31 -5.70
CA ASP A 46 20.69 13.57 -6.21
C ASP A 46 19.18 13.57 -6.49
N ILE A 47 18.38 12.97 -5.59
CA ILE A 47 16.93 13.04 -5.64
C ILE A 47 16.48 14.19 -4.72
N PRO A 48 16.07 15.36 -5.26
CA PRO A 48 15.58 16.44 -4.43
C PRO A 48 14.30 16.06 -3.71
N GLN A 49 14.09 16.64 -2.54
CA GLN A 49 12.80 16.59 -1.84
C GLN A 49 11.87 17.62 -2.48
N ASP A 50 11.37 17.29 -3.64
CA ASP A 50 10.41 18.07 -4.39
C ASP A 50 9.01 17.40 -4.38
N GLU A 51 8.14 17.85 -5.26
CA GLU A 51 6.79 17.28 -5.43
C GLU A 51 6.82 15.81 -5.90
N GLY A 52 8.00 15.29 -6.22
CA GLY A 52 8.17 14.09 -7.02
C GLY A 52 8.19 12.78 -6.26
N ARG A 53 8.05 12.75 -4.95
CA ARG A 53 7.99 11.52 -4.16
C ARG A 53 9.25 10.64 -4.20
N GLY A 54 10.29 10.99 -4.94
CA GLY A 54 11.57 10.29 -4.98
C GLY A 54 11.51 8.86 -5.51
N ALA A 55 12.34 7.99 -4.94
CA ALA A 55 12.35 6.57 -5.28
C ALA A 55 11.25 5.83 -4.51
N ILE A 56 10.45 5.04 -5.22
CA ILE A 56 9.30 4.32 -4.65
C ILE A 56 9.12 2.92 -5.25
N LEU A 57 8.40 2.10 -4.51
CA LEU A 57 7.98 0.75 -4.87
C LEU A 57 6.47 0.64 -4.60
N PHE A 58 5.69 0.13 -5.56
CA PHE A 58 4.23 0.03 -5.40
C PHE A 58 3.60 -1.01 -6.34
N ASP A 59 2.37 -1.39 -6.02
CA ASP A 59 1.49 -2.14 -6.92
C ASP A 59 0.62 -1.17 -7.74
N MET A 60 0.65 -1.33 -9.06
CA MET A 60 -0.09 -0.51 -10.01
C MET A 60 -1.39 -1.16 -10.48
N SER A 61 -1.65 -2.41 -10.14
CA SER A 61 -2.82 -3.16 -10.63
C SER A 61 -4.15 -2.53 -10.20
N GLN A 62 -4.15 -1.80 -9.10
CA GLN A 62 -5.32 -1.06 -8.63
C GLN A 62 -5.45 0.35 -9.25
N LYS A 63 -4.73 0.63 -10.34
CA LYS A 63 -4.74 1.89 -11.11
C LYS A 63 -4.45 3.17 -10.31
N GLN A 64 -4.07 3.04 -9.05
CA GLN A 64 -3.74 4.16 -8.19
C GLN A 64 -2.62 3.76 -7.21
N TYR A 65 -1.73 4.67 -6.91
CA TYR A 65 -0.43 4.47 -6.29
C TYR A 65 -0.47 4.50 -4.76
N TRP A 66 -1.57 4.07 -4.14
CA TRP A 66 -1.81 4.32 -2.73
C TRP A 66 -1.12 3.33 -1.80
N GLY A 67 -0.90 2.11 -2.22
CA GLY A 67 -0.09 1.12 -1.50
C GLY A 67 1.41 1.26 -1.74
N ALA A 68 1.91 2.50 -1.86
CA ALA A 68 3.33 2.72 -2.10
C ALA A 68 4.17 2.51 -0.84
N SER A 69 5.42 2.12 -1.05
CA SER A 69 6.47 2.15 -0.03
C SER A 69 6.71 3.57 0.48
N LYS A 70 7.50 3.69 1.53
CA LYS A 70 8.08 4.99 1.91
C LYS A 70 8.83 5.61 0.75
N PHE A 71 8.74 6.94 0.66
CA PHE A 71 9.42 7.73 -0.34
C PHE A 71 10.86 7.96 0.06
N LEU A 72 11.79 7.72 -0.87
CA LEU A 72 13.21 7.92 -0.63
C LEU A 72 13.72 9.07 -1.50
N TYR A 73 14.25 10.09 -0.85
CA TYR A 73 14.82 11.28 -1.48
C TYR A 73 16.02 11.77 -0.65
N GLY A 74 16.80 12.68 -1.19
CA GLY A 74 17.97 13.28 -0.57
C GLY A 74 19.18 13.26 -1.48
N THR A 75 20.29 13.79 -0.97
CA THR A 75 21.49 13.98 -1.75
C THR A 75 22.12 12.66 -2.17
N ASN A 76 22.21 11.71 -1.25
CA ASN A 76 22.89 10.45 -1.56
C ASN A 76 22.60 9.36 -0.52
N LEU A 77 22.12 8.22 -0.97
CA LEU A 77 22.07 6.98 -0.20
C LEU A 77 23.06 5.99 -0.81
N LYS A 78 24.30 5.98 -0.26
CA LYS A 78 25.40 5.17 -0.80
C LYS A 78 25.25 3.68 -0.55
N ASN A 79 24.67 3.32 0.59
CA ASN A 79 24.48 1.93 1.00
C ASN A 79 23.13 1.39 0.54
N TRP A 80 23.09 0.13 0.15
CA TRP A 80 21.85 -0.55 -0.18
C TRP A 80 20.93 -0.62 1.05
N THR A 81 19.76 -0.04 0.95
CA THR A 81 18.72 -0.03 1.99
C THR A 81 17.53 -0.86 1.52
N SER A 82 16.88 -1.55 2.44
CA SER A 82 15.64 -2.28 2.14
C SER A 82 14.47 -1.31 2.04
N LEU A 83 13.69 -1.47 0.98
CA LEU A 83 12.42 -0.81 0.78
C LEU A 83 11.37 -1.88 0.56
N TYR A 84 10.16 -1.69 1.05
CA TYR A 84 9.06 -2.63 0.82
C TYR A 84 7.71 -1.93 0.74
N ALA A 85 6.75 -2.59 0.09
CA ALA A 85 5.36 -2.20 0.05
C ALA A 85 4.47 -3.45 0.13
N ASP A 86 3.35 -3.31 0.82
CA ASP A 86 2.34 -4.37 0.92
C ASP A 86 1.22 -4.12 -0.09
N PHE A 87 0.75 -5.17 -0.73
CA PHE A 87 -0.34 -5.10 -1.69
C PHE A 87 -1.26 -6.32 -1.61
N LEU A 88 -2.52 -6.12 -2.00
CA LEU A 88 -3.51 -7.18 -2.13
C LEU A 88 -3.50 -7.68 -3.58
N SER A 89 -3.32 -8.99 -3.78
CA SER A 89 -3.44 -9.58 -5.11
C SER A 89 -4.85 -9.40 -5.66
N GLN A 90 -4.97 -9.30 -6.99
CA GLN A 90 -6.25 -9.22 -7.65
C GLN A 90 -7.02 -10.55 -7.52
N ASP A 91 -8.31 -10.54 -7.79
CA ASP A 91 -9.18 -11.71 -7.81
C ASP A 91 -8.78 -12.75 -8.87
N ASP A 92 -8.08 -12.32 -9.90
CA ASP A 92 -7.49 -13.20 -10.93
C ASP A 92 -6.08 -13.72 -10.57
N GLY A 93 -5.59 -13.45 -9.37
CA GLY A 93 -4.25 -13.85 -8.93
C GLY A 93 -3.11 -13.07 -9.60
N THR A 94 -3.35 -11.84 -10.00
CA THR A 94 -2.33 -10.98 -10.61
C THR A 94 -1.98 -9.77 -9.76
N ALA A 95 -0.84 -9.13 -10.07
CA ALA A 95 -0.43 -7.81 -9.58
C ALA A 95 0.51 -7.15 -10.61
N GLU A 96 0.66 -5.82 -10.55
CA GLU A 96 1.65 -5.07 -11.35
C GLU A 96 2.61 -4.30 -10.44
N ILE A 97 3.80 -4.83 -10.23
CA ILE A 97 4.81 -4.21 -9.37
C ILE A 97 5.64 -3.22 -10.16
N VAL A 98 5.86 -2.05 -9.57
CA VAL A 98 6.62 -0.95 -10.17
C VAL A 98 7.74 -0.49 -9.26
N CYS A 99 8.96 -0.45 -9.81
CA CYS A 99 10.10 0.27 -9.25
C CYS A 99 10.20 1.62 -9.98
N ALA A 100 10.09 2.74 -9.28
CA ALA A 100 10.00 4.05 -9.94
C ALA A 100 10.85 5.14 -9.28
N LEU A 101 11.14 6.14 -10.08
CA LEU A 101 11.65 7.46 -9.67
C LEU A 101 10.56 8.49 -9.97
N GLY A 102 9.95 9.01 -8.92
CA GLY A 102 8.73 9.79 -9.03
C GLY A 102 7.52 8.96 -9.44
N PHE A 103 6.34 9.48 -9.22
CA PHE A 103 5.11 8.92 -9.77
C PHE A 103 4.06 9.99 -9.98
N ARG A 104 3.09 9.73 -10.83
CA ARG A 104 2.03 10.68 -11.16
C ARG A 104 0.71 10.23 -10.54
N TYR A 105 0.08 11.09 -9.78
CA TYR A 105 -1.32 10.93 -9.38
C TYR A 105 -2.21 10.89 -10.62
N GLY A 106 -3.06 9.90 -10.71
CA GLY A 106 -3.90 9.66 -11.88
C GLY A 106 -4.54 10.93 -12.43
N GLY A 107 -4.09 11.35 -13.60
CA GLY A 107 -4.68 12.43 -14.39
C GLY A 107 -4.41 13.86 -13.93
N THR A 108 -3.79 14.11 -12.78
CA THR A 108 -3.46 15.47 -12.37
C THR A 108 -2.13 15.93 -12.96
N THR A 109 -2.06 17.21 -13.33
CA THR A 109 -0.80 17.85 -13.79
C THR A 109 0.17 18.12 -12.65
N ASN A 110 -0.28 17.93 -11.41
CA ASN A 110 0.48 18.25 -10.22
C ASN A 110 1.32 17.07 -9.76
N GLY A 111 2.61 17.22 -9.88
CA GLY A 111 3.61 16.50 -9.13
C GLY A 111 3.81 15.04 -9.52
N GLY A 112 4.68 14.42 -8.84
CA GLY A 112 5.01 13.01 -9.00
C GLY A 112 6.24 12.78 -9.89
N TYR A 113 6.88 13.79 -10.42
CA TYR A 113 8.19 13.63 -11.05
C TYR A 113 9.31 13.90 -10.05
N SER A 114 10.36 13.13 -10.14
CA SER A 114 11.61 13.36 -9.41
C SER A 114 12.76 13.25 -10.38
N THR A 115 13.74 14.12 -10.23
CA THR A 115 15.02 14.03 -10.95
C THR A 115 16.04 13.24 -10.13
N GLY A 116 17.15 12.87 -10.72
CA GLY A 116 18.24 12.15 -10.06
C GLY A 116 18.40 10.72 -10.56
N THR A 117 19.02 9.92 -9.75
CA THR A 117 19.33 8.53 -10.10
C THR A 117 18.96 7.59 -8.95
N VAL A 118 18.22 6.52 -9.26
CA VAL A 118 17.93 5.43 -8.32
C VAL A 118 18.39 4.10 -8.91
N TYR A 119 18.82 3.22 -8.04
CA TYR A 119 19.15 1.84 -8.35
C TYR A 119 18.28 0.91 -7.52
N PHE A 120 17.66 -0.07 -8.18
CA PHE A 120 16.91 -1.15 -7.54
C PHE A 120 17.60 -2.49 -7.81
N ASP A 121 17.59 -3.34 -6.81
CA ASP A 121 18.14 -4.69 -6.89
C ASP A 121 17.41 -5.64 -5.95
N ASN A 122 17.61 -6.95 -6.13
CA ASN A 122 17.01 -8.00 -5.30
C ASN A 122 15.49 -7.81 -5.10
N VAL A 123 14.77 -7.46 -6.19
CA VAL A 123 13.32 -7.34 -6.14
C VAL A 123 12.73 -8.73 -5.94
N SER A 124 11.95 -8.89 -4.88
CA SER A 124 11.30 -10.16 -4.54
C SER A 124 9.90 -9.93 -3.99
N VAL A 125 9.02 -10.90 -4.16
CA VAL A 125 7.65 -10.86 -3.65
C VAL A 125 7.41 -12.10 -2.81
N VAL A 126 6.85 -11.89 -1.61
CA VAL A 126 6.50 -12.97 -0.68
C VAL A 126 5.07 -12.80 -0.20
N LYS A 127 4.38 -13.89 0.04
CA LYS A 127 3.09 -13.87 0.73
C LYS A 127 3.36 -13.56 2.20
N VAL A 128 2.67 -12.57 2.76
CA VAL A 128 2.91 -12.09 4.13
C VAL A 128 1.76 -12.37 5.09
N THR A 129 0.80 -13.16 4.67
CA THR A 129 -0.33 -13.55 5.53
C THR A 129 0.14 -14.13 6.87
N ASP A 130 1.23 -14.90 6.86
CA ASP A 130 1.79 -15.54 8.05
C ASP A 130 2.70 -14.61 8.88
N GLU A 131 3.13 -13.48 8.31
CA GLU A 131 3.99 -12.49 9.00
C GLU A 131 3.19 -11.40 9.71
N LEU A 132 1.92 -11.25 9.34
CA LEU A 132 1.03 -10.24 9.90
C LEU A 132 0.03 -10.89 10.85
N PHE A 133 -0.37 -10.13 11.86
CA PHE A 133 -1.55 -10.49 12.63
C PHE A 133 -2.76 -10.34 11.70
N MET A 134 -3.45 -11.43 11.43
CA MET A 134 -4.65 -11.45 10.62
C MET A 134 -5.84 -11.89 11.45
N GLN A 135 -6.93 -11.17 11.33
CA GLN A 135 -8.22 -11.59 11.83
C GLN A 135 -9.30 -11.27 10.80
N GLU A 136 -10.22 -12.20 10.62
CA GLU A 136 -11.21 -12.17 9.56
C GLU A 136 -12.62 -12.21 10.12
N GLY A 137 -13.45 -11.26 9.70
CA GLY A 137 -14.89 -11.27 9.87
C GLY A 137 -15.58 -11.87 8.64
N GLU A 138 -16.89 -11.70 8.55
CA GLU A 138 -17.68 -12.17 7.41
C GLU A 138 -17.37 -11.35 6.13
N HIS A 139 -17.25 -10.03 6.26
CA HIS A 139 -17.08 -9.09 5.15
C HIS A 139 -15.78 -8.29 5.20
N VAL A 140 -15.08 -8.30 6.33
CA VAL A 140 -13.89 -7.50 6.56
C VAL A 140 -12.73 -8.35 7.05
N ARG A 141 -11.53 -8.06 6.58
CA ARG A 141 -10.27 -8.68 7.06
C ARG A 141 -9.33 -7.60 7.58
N LEU A 142 -8.68 -7.87 8.70
CA LEU A 142 -7.62 -7.05 9.27
C LEU A 142 -6.26 -7.71 9.07
N PHE A 143 -5.30 -6.91 8.59
CA PHE A 143 -3.90 -7.27 8.52
C PHE A 143 -3.09 -6.21 9.28
N ILE A 144 -2.46 -6.59 10.38
CA ILE A 144 -1.74 -5.65 11.24
C ILE A 144 -0.32 -6.18 11.46
N GLU A 145 0.68 -5.33 11.28
CA GLU A 145 2.05 -5.66 11.70
C GLU A 145 2.07 -6.01 13.19
N PRO A 146 2.68 -7.14 13.60
CA PRO A 146 2.68 -7.59 15.00
C PRO A 146 3.14 -6.51 15.98
N SER A 147 4.10 -5.69 15.58
CA SER A 147 4.60 -4.56 16.37
C SER A 147 3.58 -3.43 16.59
N GLN A 148 2.47 -3.45 15.88
CA GLN A 148 1.39 -2.45 15.95
C GLN A 148 0.12 -3.00 16.57
N VAL A 149 0.10 -4.23 17.06
CA VAL A 149 -1.05 -4.83 17.73
C VAL A 149 -1.07 -4.40 19.19
N TYR A 150 -1.93 -3.45 19.54
CA TYR A 150 -2.10 -2.96 20.92
C TYR A 150 -3.41 -3.38 21.56
N ALA A 151 -4.36 -3.84 20.76
CA ALA A 151 -5.66 -4.30 21.23
C ALA A 151 -5.64 -5.80 21.54
N SER A 152 -6.48 -6.23 22.47
CA SER A 152 -6.68 -7.65 22.72
C SER A 152 -7.43 -8.32 21.57
N ALA A 153 -7.25 -9.63 21.40
CA ALA A 153 -7.98 -10.40 20.41
C ALA A 153 -9.52 -10.26 20.56
N LYS A 154 -10.01 -10.15 21.78
CA LYS A 154 -11.43 -9.92 22.05
C LYS A 154 -11.91 -8.58 21.49
N GLN A 155 -11.17 -7.49 21.73
CA GLN A 155 -11.50 -6.17 21.19
C GLN A 155 -11.50 -6.18 19.65
N ILE A 156 -10.51 -6.82 19.04
CA ILE A 156 -10.43 -6.92 17.58
C ILE A 156 -11.63 -7.70 17.02
N THR A 157 -12.06 -8.78 17.70
CA THR A 157 -13.25 -9.53 17.30
C THR A 157 -14.52 -8.66 17.37
N GLU A 158 -14.67 -7.87 18.45
CA GLU A 158 -15.80 -6.94 18.59
C GLU A 158 -15.78 -5.86 17.49
N TRP A 159 -14.61 -5.32 17.15
CA TRP A 159 -14.47 -4.36 16.08
C TRP A 159 -14.84 -4.95 14.72
N LEU A 160 -14.35 -6.16 14.40
CA LEU A 160 -14.70 -6.84 13.15
C LEU A 160 -16.19 -7.07 13.04
N ALA A 161 -16.85 -7.53 14.12
CA ALA A 161 -18.30 -7.72 14.12
C ALA A 161 -19.07 -6.41 13.87
N ASN A 162 -18.56 -5.28 14.35
CA ASN A 162 -19.15 -3.97 14.06
C ASN A 162 -18.88 -3.50 12.62
N LEU A 163 -17.69 -3.78 12.07
CA LEU A 163 -17.37 -3.49 10.69
C LEU A 163 -18.20 -4.32 9.71
N ASP A 164 -18.44 -5.60 10.02
CA ASP A 164 -19.33 -6.45 9.22
C ASP A 164 -20.77 -5.92 9.22
N LYS A 165 -21.29 -5.49 10.37
CA LYS A 165 -22.62 -4.84 10.45
C LYS A 165 -22.66 -3.55 9.63
N MET A 166 -21.61 -2.76 9.69
CA MET A 166 -21.54 -1.52 8.93
C MET A 166 -21.45 -1.79 7.42
N TYR A 167 -20.69 -2.79 6.99
CA TYR A 167 -20.63 -3.24 5.61
C TYR A 167 -22.03 -3.59 5.09
N LEU A 168 -22.80 -4.38 5.84
CA LEU A 168 -24.16 -4.76 5.49
C LEU A 168 -25.11 -3.56 5.44
N SER A 169 -24.98 -2.62 6.38
CA SER A 169 -25.80 -1.40 6.39
C SER A 169 -25.52 -0.53 5.16
N TYR A 170 -24.27 -0.44 4.71
CA TYR A 170 -23.93 0.27 3.48
C TYR A 170 -24.45 -0.46 2.25
N ALA A 171 -24.30 -1.78 2.20
CA ALA A 171 -24.81 -2.59 1.09
C ALA A 171 -26.35 -2.42 0.95
N GLU A 172 -27.08 -2.40 2.05
CA GLU A 172 -28.53 -2.13 2.06
C GLU A 172 -28.84 -0.72 1.58
N LEU A 173 -28.13 0.29 2.10
CA LEU A 173 -28.34 1.69 1.73
C LEU A 173 -28.06 1.95 0.25
N MET A 174 -27.01 1.33 -0.28
CA MET A 174 -26.58 1.51 -1.67
C MET A 174 -27.30 0.59 -2.66
N GLY A 175 -27.99 -0.42 -2.16
CA GLY A 175 -28.67 -1.43 -2.99
C GLY A 175 -27.73 -2.39 -3.71
N ALA A 176 -26.45 -2.45 -3.30
CA ALA A 176 -25.45 -3.32 -3.88
C ALA A 176 -24.33 -3.64 -2.88
N THR A 177 -23.73 -4.80 -2.99
CA THR A 177 -22.53 -5.15 -2.21
C THR A 177 -21.29 -4.50 -2.84
N PRO A 178 -20.38 -3.90 -2.04
CA PRO A 178 -19.12 -3.40 -2.53
C PRO A 178 -18.30 -4.52 -3.17
N HIS A 179 -17.58 -4.21 -4.25
CA HIS A 179 -16.61 -5.11 -4.90
C HIS A 179 -17.15 -6.51 -5.21
N ASP A 180 -18.39 -6.61 -5.68
CA ASP A 180 -19.03 -7.90 -6.00
C ASP A 180 -19.02 -8.90 -4.84
N GLY A 181 -19.06 -8.40 -3.61
CA GLY A 181 -19.05 -9.21 -2.39
C GLY A 181 -17.65 -9.63 -1.91
N ARG A 182 -16.56 -9.11 -2.51
CA ARG A 182 -15.20 -9.32 -1.97
C ARG A 182 -15.08 -8.71 -0.58
N LYS A 183 -14.34 -9.38 0.29
CA LYS A 183 -14.07 -8.84 1.64
C LYS A 183 -13.21 -7.58 1.55
N LEU A 184 -13.61 -6.58 2.31
CA LEU A 184 -12.80 -5.38 2.50
C LEU A 184 -11.56 -5.73 3.33
N ALA A 185 -10.38 -5.42 2.83
CA ALA A 185 -9.13 -5.58 3.56
C ALA A 185 -8.73 -4.25 4.23
N ILE A 186 -8.34 -4.31 5.49
CA ILE A 186 -7.75 -3.17 6.20
C ILE A 186 -6.33 -3.57 6.60
N LEU A 187 -5.36 -2.81 6.09
CA LEU A 187 -3.94 -3.06 6.28
C LEU A 187 -3.30 -1.96 7.12
N SER A 188 -2.64 -2.35 8.20
CA SER A 188 -1.75 -1.47 8.96
C SER A 188 -0.31 -1.98 8.83
N SER A 189 0.55 -1.19 8.17
CA SER A 189 1.94 -1.53 7.92
C SER A 189 2.83 -0.29 8.03
N ARG A 190 3.98 -0.44 8.69
CA ARG A 190 5.00 0.62 8.78
C ARG A 190 5.73 0.89 7.45
N GLY A 191 5.62 -0.03 6.50
CA GLY A 191 6.21 0.12 5.17
C GLY A 191 5.50 1.13 4.29
N LEU A 192 4.26 1.47 4.60
CA LEU A 192 3.47 2.42 3.83
C LEU A 192 3.88 3.86 4.15
N GLU A 193 3.88 4.72 3.14
CA GLU A 193 4.17 6.16 3.31
C GLU A 193 3.01 6.89 3.99
N SER A 194 1.80 6.51 3.69
CA SER A 194 0.60 7.20 4.18
C SER A 194 0.22 6.79 5.60
N SER A 195 -0.22 7.75 6.39
CA SER A 195 -0.75 7.48 7.72
C SER A 195 -2.14 6.85 7.71
N TYR A 196 -2.96 7.16 6.72
CA TYR A 196 -4.31 6.63 6.54
C TYR A 196 -4.81 6.91 5.14
N TRP A 197 -5.25 5.87 4.43
CA TRP A 197 -5.80 6.00 3.09
C TRP A 197 -6.93 5.02 2.84
N ALA A 198 -8.01 5.53 2.31
CA ALA A 198 -9.08 4.78 1.66
C ALA A 198 -9.27 5.33 0.26
N LEU A 199 -9.51 4.46 -0.69
CA LEU A 199 -9.75 4.84 -2.06
C LEU A 199 -11.09 4.28 -2.52
N ALA A 200 -11.98 5.16 -2.96
CA ALA A 200 -13.29 4.78 -3.46
C ALA A 200 -13.16 3.75 -4.59
N GLY A 201 -13.88 2.65 -4.45
CA GLY A 201 -13.89 1.59 -5.45
C GLY A 201 -12.74 0.58 -5.33
N TYR A 202 -12.00 0.55 -4.22
CA TYR A 202 -10.96 -0.44 -3.97
C TYR A 202 -11.20 -1.24 -2.70
N PRO A 203 -10.95 -2.57 -2.72
CA PRO A 203 -11.25 -3.45 -1.61
C PRO A 203 -10.16 -3.42 -0.51
N ILE A 204 -9.35 -2.37 -0.45
CA ILE A 204 -8.30 -2.25 0.56
C ILE A 204 -8.17 -0.83 1.10
N LEU A 205 -8.02 -0.73 2.40
CA LEU A 205 -7.70 0.49 3.13
C LEU A 205 -6.31 0.34 3.74
N TRP A 206 -5.46 1.35 3.55
CA TRP A 206 -4.08 1.33 4.04
C TRP A 206 -3.88 2.29 5.20
N SER A 207 -3.04 1.89 6.15
CA SER A 207 -2.57 2.77 7.21
C SER A 207 -1.15 2.42 7.61
N SER A 208 -0.28 3.40 7.68
CA SER A 208 1.05 3.28 8.31
C SER A 208 1.02 3.57 9.81
N ASN A 209 -0.12 4.01 10.32
CA ASN A 209 -0.30 4.37 11.71
C ASN A 209 -1.48 3.61 12.32
N TYR A 210 -1.17 2.63 13.16
CA TYR A 210 -2.17 1.84 13.86
C TYR A 210 -3.17 2.69 14.67
N SER A 211 -2.74 3.80 15.25
CA SER A 211 -3.65 4.64 16.03
C SER A 211 -4.78 5.23 15.19
N ALA A 212 -4.55 5.51 13.91
CA ALA A 212 -5.61 5.97 13.01
C ALA A 212 -6.62 4.86 12.71
N VAL A 213 -6.17 3.63 12.56
CA VAL A 213 -7.04 2.45 12.39
C VAL A 213 -7.80 2.17 13.69
N THR A 214 -7.12 2.20 14.84
CA THR A 214 -7.70 1.94 16.15
C THR A 214 -8.76 2.96 16.52
N SER A 215 -8.51 4.26 16.30
CA SER A 215 -9.48 5.30 16.61
C SER A 215 -10.77 5.11 15.82
N THR A 216 -10.67 4.72 14.56
CA THR A 216 -11.82 4.35 13.73
C THR A 216 -12.60 3.19 14.32
N PHE A 217 -11.91 2.14 14.75
CA PHE A 217 -12.55 0.98 15.37
C PHE A 217 -13.15 1.29 16.74
N GLU A 218 -12.47 2.08 17.56
CA GLU A 218 -12.98 2.50 18.85
C GLU A 218 -14.23 3.37 18.70
N GLU A 219 -14.27 4.26 17.74
CA GLU A 219 -15.47 5.04 17.44
C GLU A 219 -16.64 4.15 17.03
N LEU A 220 -16.41 3.17 16.16
CA LEU A 220 -17.42 2.22 15.75
C LEU A 220 -17.90 1.36 16.93
N ALA A 221 -16.95 0.88 17.76
CA ALA A 221 -17.28 0.05 18.91
C ALA A 221 -18.02 0.80 20.03
N LYS A 222 -17.67 2.08 20.27
CA LYS A 222 -18.23 2.89 21.36
C LYS A 222 -19.49 3.64 20.96
N HIS A 223 -19.57 4.11 19.73
CA HIS A 223 -20.58 5.10 19.31
C HIS A 223 -21.45 4.63 18.16
N GLY A 224 -21.13 3.50 17.52
CA GLY A 224 -21.81 3.05 16.30
C GLY A 224 -21.75 4.08 15.16
N THR A 225 -20.77 4.99 15.23
CA THR A 225 -20.61 6.04 14.25
C THR A 225 -19.97 5.51 12.97
N TRP A 226 -20.44 6.04 11.86
CA TRP A 226 -19.99 5.65 10.54
C TRP A 226 -18.63 6.28 10.25
N SER A 227 -17.64 5.46 9.92
CA SER A 227 -16.35 5.98 9.47
C SER A 227 -16.42 6.39 8.01
N PHE A 228 -16.12 7.66 7.74
CA PHE A 228 -16.07 8.19 6.37
C PHE A 228 -15.09 7.41 5.49
N GLY A 229 -13.94 7.01 6.03
CA GLY A 229 -12.95 6.24 5.29
C GLY A 229 -13.43 4.85 4.86
N LEU A 230 -14.26 4.21 5.68
CA LEU A 230 -14.84 2.89 5.34
C LEU A 230 -16.04 3.01 4.40
N MET A 231 -16.78 4.12 4.47
CA MET A 231 -17.87 4.41 3.55
C MET A 231 -17.35 4.65 2.12
N HIS A 232 -16.17 5.22 2.00
CA HIS A 232 -15.54 5.57 0.73
C HIS A 232 -15.07 4.37 -0.06
#